data_ece2ba4f8b6d51857f3c227958115d55
#
_entry.id   ece2ba4f8b6d51857f3c227958115d55
#
_cell.length_a   1.000
_cell.length_b   1.000
_cell.length_c   1.000
_cell.angle_alpha   90.00
_cell.angle_beta   90.00
_cell.angle_gamma   90.00
#
_symmetry.space_group_name_H-M   'P 1'
#
loop_
_entity.id
_entity.type
_entity.pdbx_description
1 polymer ?
#
loop_
_entity_poly.entity_id
_entity_poly.type
_entity_poly.pdbx_seq_one_letter_code
_entity_poly.pdbx_strand_id
1 'polypeptide(L)'
;MSSRKLPSKYENPVDLFFITIAEAINPLFYKLGFTANGITTLSLIFGVLFNYYYYHKKYTLASYMMIISYFFDCMDGNFARTYKMQSKFGDYYDHIKDYIVIFVFLYLLYHNNTVSKKYKLNGFIIGLLIVVCVMIYVGCQEKYLAKLKK
;
A
#
# COMPACT_ATOMS: atom_id res chain seq x y z
N MET A 1 23.22 -6.77 -0.05
CA MET A 1 22.13 -6.37 -0.96
C MET A 1 21.36 -5.24 -0.29
N SER A 2 21.01 -4.18 -0.98
CA SER A 2 20.24 -3.06 -0.39
C SER A 2 18.85 -3.54 0.02
N SER A 3 18.41 -3.22 1.24
CA SER A 3 17.04 -3.44 1.74
C SER A 3 16.01 -2.59 0.98
N ARG A 4 16.47 -1.63 0.21
CA ARG A 4 15.66 -0.65 -0.53
C ARG A 4 15.50 -1.03 -1.99
N LYS A 5 14.31 -0.77 -2.55
CA LYS A 5 13.99 -1.03 -3.96
C LYS A 5 14.75 -0.06 -4.88
N LEU A 6 14.88 1.19 -4.45
CA LEU A 6 15.57 2.28 -5.16
C LEU A 6 16.65 2.90 -4.26
N PRO A 7 17.68 3.57 -4.84
CA PRO A 7 18.55 4.45 -4.06
C PRO A 7 17.73 5.56 -3.40
N SER A 8 18.03 5.91 -2.15
CA SER A 8 17.29 6.90 -1.34
C SER A 8 17.07 8.26 -2.03
N LYS A 9 17.95 8.61 -2.98
CA LYS A 9 17.83 9.84 -3.78
C LYS A 9 16.59 9.87 -4.69
N TYR A 10 16.04 8.71 -5.05
CA TYR A 10 14.91 8.56 -5.98
C TYR A 10 13.63 8.05 -5.29
N GLU A 11 13.67 7.80 -4.00
CA GLU A 11 12.50 7.42 -3.21
C GLU A 11 11.67 8.65 -2.85
N ASN A 12 10.35 8.47 -2.76
CA ASN A 12 9.43 9.48 -2.25
C ASN A 12 9.78 9.80 -0.78
N PRO A 13 9.82 11.08 -0.35
CA PRO A 13 10.12 11.46 1.03
C PRO A 13 9.23 10.77 2.09
N VAL A 14 7.96 10.52 1.77
CA VAL A 14 7.00 9.83 2.66
C VAL A 14 7.38 8.36 2.81
N ASP A 15 7.68 7.69 1.68
CA ASP A 15 8.14 6.30 1.69
C ASP A 15 9.45 6.17 2.45
N LEU A 16 10.39 7.10 2.22
CA LEU A 16 11.67 7.14 2.90
C LEU A 16 11.50 7.22 4.43
N PHE A 17 10.58 8.05 4.91
CA PHE A 17 10.26 8.19 6.33
C PHE A 17 9.72 6.86 6.90
N PHE A 18 8.71 6.25 6.25
CA PHE A 18 8.14 4.99 6.72
C PHE A 18 9.11 3.82 6.62
N ILE A 19 9.90 3.73 5.55
CA ILE A 19 10.93 2.69 5.39
C ILE A 19 12.00 2.82 6.49
N THR A 20 12.39 4.03 6.87
CA THR A 20 13.36 4.22 7.95
C THR A 20 12.84 3.71 9.29
N ILE A 21 11.56 3.95 9.60
CA ILE A 21 10.91 3.39 10.78
C ILE A 21 10.81 1.87 10.68
N ALA A 22 10.42 1.35 9.51
CA ALA A 22 10.31 -0.09 9.25
C ALA A 22 11.66 -0.79 9.45
N GLU A 23 12.79 -0.22 8.97
CA GLU A 23 14.12 -0.76 9.16
C GLU A 23 14.49 -0.91 10.65
N ALA A 24 14.05 0.01 11.51
CA ALA A 24 14.26 -0.07 12.95
C ALA A 24 13.39 -1.15 13.63
N ILE A 25 12.18 -1.39 13.13
CA ILE A 25 11.18 -2.32 13.72
C ILE A 25 11.32 -3.74 13.14
N ASN A 26 11.82 -3.90 11.93
CA ASN A 26 11.98 -5.19 11.25
C ASN A 26 12.62 -6.29 12.11
N PRO A 27 13.71 -6.03 12.88
CA PRO A 27 14.32 -7.07 13.71
C PRO A 27 13.38 -7.63 14.78
N LEU A 28 12.48 -6.80 15.32
CA LEU A 28 11.48 -7.21 16.30
C LEU A 28 10.45 -8.16 15.65
N PHE A 29 9.90 -7.79 14.50
CA PHE A 29 8.95 -8.62 13.76
C PHE A 29 9.56 -9.94 13.30
N TYR A 30 10.84 -9.92 12.89
CA TYR A 30 11.56 -11.13 12.53
C TYR A 30 11.73 -12.08 13.73
N LYS A 31 12.09 -11.56 14.91
CA LYS A 31 12.19 -12.35 16.15
C LYS A 31 10.84 -12.92 16.59
N LEU A 32 9.74 -12.24 16.31
CA LEU A 32 8.37 -12.69 16.58
C LEU A 32 7.88 -13.74 15.55
N GLY A 33 8.72 -14.12 14.56
CA GLY A 33 8.38 -15.12 13.57
C GLY A 33 7.48 -14.64 12.43
N PHE A 34 7.35 -13.33 12.23
CA PHE A 34 6.60 -12.79 11.11
C PHE A 34 7.28 -13.11 9.78
N THR A 35 6.46 -13.33 8.76
CA THR A 35 6.88 -13.42 7.36
C THR A 35 6.50 -12.15 6.61
N ALA A 36 7.10 -11.90 5.45
CA ALA A 36 6.73 -10.77 4.60
C ALA A 36 5.22 -10.81 4.27
N ASN A 37 4.68 -11.96 3.86
CA ASN A 37 3.25 -12.12 3.58
C ASN A 37 2.37 -11.90 4.82
N GLY A 38 2.87 -12.20 6.02
CA GLY A 38 2.20 -11.90 7.28
C GLY A 38 2.07 -10.39 7.50
N ILE A 39 3.10 -9.61 7.15
CA ILE A 39 3.07 -8.14 7.22
C ILE A 39 2.12 -7.58 6.15
N THR A 40 2.13 -8.12 4.92
CA THR A 40 1.15 -7.78 3.87
C THR A 40 -0.29 -8.03 4.35
N THR A 41 -0.51 -9.12 5.10
CA THR A 41 -1.83 -9.40 5.70
C THR A 41 -2.21 -8.37 6.77
N LEU A 42 -1.27 -7.87 7.58
CA LEU A 42 -1.53 -6.77 8.50
C LEU A 42 -1.94 -5.51 7.75
N SER A 43 -1.23 -5.15 6.68
CA SER A 43 -1.62 -4.04 5.80
C SER A 43 -3.06 -4.21 5.29
N LEU A 44 -3.44 -5.40 4.81
CA LEU A 44 -4.80 -5.70 4.37
C LEU A 44 -5.83 -5.52 5.50
N ILE A 45 -5.56 -6.03 6.71
CA ILE A 45 -6.47 -5.89 7.86
C ILE A 45 -6.72 -4.41 8.15
N PHE A 46 -5.69 -3.58 8.22
CA PHE A 46 -5.85 -2.14 8.44
C PHE A 46 -6.52 -1.44 7.26
N GLY A 47 -6.31 -1.87 6.03
CA GLY A 47 -7.02 -1.40 4.83
C GLY A 47 -8.51 -1.73 4.87
N VAL A 48 -8.89 -2.90 5.37
CA VAL A 48 -10.31 -3.28 5.60
C VAL A 48 -10.91 -2.45 6.74
N LEU A 49 -10.17 -2.24 7.84
CA LEU A 49 -10.61 -1.37 8.94
C LEU A 49 -10.79 0.09 8.49
N PHE A 50 -9.91 0.59 7.61
CA PHE A 50 -10.08 1.88 6.97
C PHE A 50 -11.44 1.98 6.26
N ASN A 51 -11.77 1.03 5.39
CA ASN A 51 -13.03 0.98 4.67
C ASN A 51 -14.23 0.84 5.62
N TYR A 52 -14.12 0.03 6.66
CA TYR A 52 -15.15 -0.12 7.69
C TYR A 52 -15.44 1.19 8.43
N TYR A 53 -14.42 1.88 8.93
CA TYR A 53 -14.61 3.15 9.64
C TYR A 53 -15.09 4.26 8.69
N TYR A 54 -14.66 4.25 7.42
CA TYR A 54 -15.15 5.17 6.40
C TYR A 54 -16.65 4.97 6.15
N TYR A 55 -17.10 3.73 6.02
CA TYR A 55 -18.53 3.39 5.88
C TYR A 55 -19.35 3.92 7.06
N HIS A 56 -18.85 3.77 8.28
CA HIS A 56 -19.48 4.28 9.50
C HIS A 56 -19.29 5.80 9.73
N LYS A 57 -18.78 6.54 8.74
CA LYS A 57 -18.53 8.00 8.79
C LYS A 57 -17.59 8.44 9.93
N LYS A 58 -16.78 7.53 10.46
CA LYS A 58 -15.75 7.81 11.47
C LYS A 58 -14.43 8.18 10.76
N TYR A 59 -14.44 9.31 10.05
CA TYR A 59 -13.37 9.69 9.12
C TYR A 59 -11.99 9.81 9.79
N THR A 60 -11.93 10.32 11.02
CA THR A 60 -10.67 10.42 11.77
C THR A 60 -10.04 9.05 12.02
N LEU A 61 -10.85 8.06 12.47
CA LEU A 61 -10.36 6.69 12.67
C LEU A 61 -9.99 6.04 11.35
N ALA A 62 -10.78 6.27 10.30
CA ALA A 62 -10.45 5.80 8.96
C ALA A 62 -9.09 6.31 8.50
N SER A 63 -8.79 7.62 8.69
CA SER A 63 -7.50 8.19 8.32
C SER A 63 -6.33 7.54 9.06
N TYR A 64 -6.48 7.26 10.37
CA TYR A 64 -5.45 6.54 11.12
C TYR A 64 -5.23 5.12 10.60
N MET A 65 -6.32 4.38 10.31
CA MET A 65 -6.21 3.02 9.76
C MET A 65 -5.53 3.01 8.39
N MET A 66 -5.82 4.00 7.55
CA MET A 66 -5.19 4.17 6.24
C MET A 66 -3.66 4.39 6.37
N ILE A 67 -3.24 5.27 7.29
CA ILE A 67 -1.82 5.55 7.52
C ILE A 67 -1.09 4.29 8.02
N ILE A 68 -1.71 3.54 8.94
CA ILE A 68 -1.14 2.30 9.47
C ILE A 68 -1.07 1.22 8.38
N SER A 69 -2.11 1.09 7.55
CA SER A 69 -2.14 0.18 6.40
C SER A 69 -0.97 0.48 5.45
N TYR A 70 -0.79 1.75 5.09
CA TYR A 70 0.30 2.20 4.23
C TYR A 70 1.69 1.98 4.84
N PHE A 71 1.83 2.17 6.17
CA PHE A 71 3.08 1.85 6.86
C PHE A 71 3.45 0.37 6.72
N PHE A 72 2.51 -0.55 6.96
CA PHE A 72 2.76 -1.99 6.82
C PHE A 72 3.01 -2.38 5.36
N ASP A 73 2.43 -1.70 4.41
CA ASP A 73 2.68 -1.85 2.98
C ASP A 73 4.15 -1.50 2.62
N CYS A 74 4.64 -0.34 3.08
CA CYS A 74 6.04 0.03 2.92
C CYS A 74 7.00 -0.95 3.64
N MET A 75 6.56 -1.50 4.78
CA MET A 75 7.34 -2.40 5.61
C MET A 75 7.51 -3.77 4.97
N ASP A 76 6.47 -4.38 4.37
CA ASP A 76 6.50 -5.76 3.88
C ASP A 76 7.52 -5.96 2.76
N GLY A 77 7.56 -5.05 1.80
CA GLY A 77 8.55 -5.05 0.73
C GLY A 77 9.99 -4.83 1.23
N ASN A 78 10.18 -3.96 2.23
CA ASN A 78 11.47 -3.76 2.87
C ASN A 78 11.89 -5.02 3.66
N PHE A 79 10.97 -5.61 4.43
CA PHE A 79 11.17 -6.83 5.20
C PHE A 79 11.52 -8.02 4.29
N ALA A 80 10.77 -8.22 3.19
CA ALA A 80 11.03 -9.28 2.23
C ALA A 80 12.45 -9.19 1.64
N ARG A 81 12.92 -7.99 1.35
CA ARG A 81 14.29 -7.77 0.83
C ARG A 81 15.35 -7.98 1.91
N THR A 82 15.13 -7.48 3.11
CA THR A 82 16.08 -7.59 4.24
C THR A 82 16.32 -9.04 4.63
N TYR A 83 15.26 -9.83 4.74
CA TYR A 83 15.33 -11.23 5.20
C TYR A 83 15.28 -12.27 4.08
N LYS A 84 15.42 -11.84 2.81
CA LYS A 84 15.44 -12.71 1.61
C LYS A 84 14.18 -13.59 1.49
N MET A 85 13.03 -13.03 1.87
CA MET A 85 11.71 -13.69 1.80
C MET A 85 10.92 -13.30 0.54
N GLN A 86 11.58 -12.75 -0.48
CA GLN A 86 10.95 -12.36 -1.73
C GLN A 86 10.37 -13.58 -2.45
N SER A 87 9.11 -13.52 -2.87
CA SER A 87 8.46 -14.56 -3.64
C SER A 87 7.52 -13.95 -4.68
N LYS A 88 7.34 -14.64 -5.82
CA LYS A 88 6.34 -14.23 -6.82
C LYS A 88 4.93 -14.19 -6.25
N PHE A 89 4.60 -15.12 -5.35
CA PHE A 89 3.31 -15.13 -4.67
C PHE A 89 3.11 -13.88 -3.80
N GLY A 90 4.13 -13.48 -3.03
CA GLY A 90 4.07 -12.28 -2.20
C GLY A 90 3.84 -11.02 -3.02
N ASP A 91 4.51 -10.89 -4.17
CA ASP A 91 4.36 -9.78 -5.10
C ASP A 91 2.94 -9.70 -5.67
N TYR A 92 2.36 -10.83 -6.13
CA TYR A 92 0.96 -10.87 -6.56
C TYR A 92 -0.02 -10.58 -5.43
N TYR A 93 0.22 -11.12 -4.23
CA TYR A 93 -0.65 -10.95 -3.07
C TYR A 93 -0.72 -9.47 -2.65
N ASP A 94 0.41 -8.79 -2.64
CA ASP A 94 0.51 -7.37 -2.35
C ASP A 94 -0.33 -6.53 -3.32
N HIS A 95 -0.14 -6.69 -4.62
CA HIS A 95 -0.93 -5.97 -5.62
C HIS A 95 -2.44 -6.28 -5.55
N ILE A 96 -2.83 -7.56 -5.36
CA ILE A 96 -4.24 -7.94 -5.24
C ILE A 96 -4.88 -7.30 -4.02
N LYS A 97 -4.20 -7.29 -2.89
CA LYS A 97 -4.63 -6.64 -1.65
C LYS A 97 -4.94 -5.15 -1.89
N ASP A 98 -4.03 -4.44 -2.55
CA ASP A 98 -4.19 -3.01 -2.85
C ASP A 98 -5.41 -2.75 -3.72
N TYR A 99 -5.62 -3.57 -4.75
CA TYR A 99 -6.80 -3.45 -5.60
C TYR A 99 -8.09 -3.69 -4.83
N ILE A 100 -8.15 -4.69 -3.96
CA ILE A 100 -9.33 -4.96 -3.13
C ILE A 100 -9.65 -3.73 -2.27
N VAL A 101 -8.67 -3.21 -1.53
CA VAL A 101 -8.86 -2.08 -0.62
C VAL A 101 -9.35 -0.84 -1.38
N ILE A 102 -8.71 -0.52 -2.52
CA ILE A 102 -9.04 0.69 -3.28
C ILE A 102 -10.40 0.58 -4.00
N PHE A 103 -10.75 -0.59 -4.57
CA PHE A 103 -12.05 -0.77 -5.20
C PHE A 103 -13.20 -0.73 -4.21
N VAL A 104 -13.03 -1.32 -3.01
CA VAL A 104 -14.02 -1.19 -1.94
C VAL A 104 -14.15 0.28 -1.52
N PHE A 105 -13.06 1.00 -1.37
CA PHE A 105 -13.10 2.44 -1.05
C PHE A 105 -13.83 3.27 -2.11
N LEU A 106 -13.53 3.05 -3.40
CA LEU A 106 -14.21 3.75 -4.50
C LEU A 106 -15.70 3.44 -4.54
N TYR A 107 -16.09 2.19 -4.29
CA TYR A 107 -17.50 1.79 -4.15
C TYR A 107 -18.18 2.54 -3.00
N LEU A 108 -17.56 2.59 -1.82
CA LEU A 108 -18.09 3.31 -0.67
C LEU A 108 -18.15 4.82 -0.91
N LEU A 109 -17.16 5.40 -1.59
CA LEU A 109 -17.16 6.81 -1.99
C LEU A 109 -18.35 7.13 -2.91
N TYR A 110 -18.62 6.27 -3.89
CA TYR A 110 -19.75 6.42 -4.78
C TYR A 110 -21.09 6.29 -4.06
N HIS A 111 -21.21 5.35 -3.13
CA HIS A 111 -22.44 5.11 -2.34
C HIS A 111 -22.67 6.10 -1.18
N ASN A 112 -21.69 6.91 -0.85
CA ASN A 112 -21.81 7.87 0.26
C ASN A 112 -22.87 8.95 -0.07
N ASN A 113 -23.98 8.97 0.69
CA ASN A 113 -25.12 9.86 0.46
C ASN A 113 -24.91 11.32 0.91
N THR A 114 -23.78 11.64 1.53
CA THR A 114 -23.47 13.01 1.97
C THR A 114 -22.99 13.92 0.84
N VAL A 115 -22.63 13.37 -0.32
CA VAL A 115 -22.10 14.10 -1.48
C VAL A 115 -23.13 14.16 -2.60
N SER A 116 -23.31 15.32 -3.26
CA SER A 116 -24.27 15.43 -4.37
C SER A 116 -23.88 14.52 -5.55
N LYS A 117 -24.88 14.04 -6.33
CA LYS A 117 -24.66 13.10 -7.46
C LYS A 117 -23.57 13.54 -8.44
N LYS A 118 -23.50 14.83 -8.74
CA LYS A 118 -22.50 15.41 -9.67
C LYS A 118 -21.07 15.21 -9.17
N TYR A 119 -20.82 15.46 -7.87
CA TYR A 119 -19.49 15.31 -7.28
C TYR A 119 -19.11 13.84 -7.06
N LYS A 120 -20.10 12.95 -6.82
CA LYS A 120 -19.87 11.50 -6.73
C LYS A 120 -19.30 10.92 -8.02
N LEU A 121 -19.95 11.22 -9.14
CA LEU A 121 -19.52 10.72 -10.45
C LEU A 121 -18.12 11.25 -10.81
N ASN A 122 -17.90 12.56 -10.62
CA ASN A 122 -16.60 13.14 -10.89
C ASN A 122 -15.50 12.56 -9.98
N GLY A 123 -15.78 12.39 -8.68
CA GLY A 123 -14.84 11.79 -7.73
C GLY A 123 -14.52 10.33 -8.07
N PHE A 124 -15.52 9.56 -8.51
CA PHE A 124 -15.33 8.18 -8.96
C PHE A 124 -14.46 8.11 -10.23
N ILE A 125 -14.74 8.95 -11.23
CA ILE A 125 -13.95 9.00 -12.47
C ILE A 125 -12.51 9.41 -12.18
N ILE A 126 -12.32 10.45 -11.36
CA ILE A 126 -10.96 10.89 -10.96
C ILE A 126 -10.23 9.77 -10.20
N GLY A 127 -10.90 9.10 -9.26
CA GLY A 127 -10.34 7.97 -8.54
C GLY A 127 -9.90 6.83 -9.47
N LEU A 128 -10.75 6.49 -10.45
CA LEU A 128 -10.43 5.47 -11.45
C LEU A 128 -9.22 5.87 -12.31
N LEU A 129 -9.16 7.13 -12.75
CA LEU A 129 -8.02 7.66 -13.51
C LEU A 129 -6.72 7.61 -12.70
N ILE A 130 -6.77 7.95 -11.41
CA ILE A 130 -5.60 7.86 -10.52
C ILE A 130 -5.13 6.40 -10.43
N VAL A 131 -6.03 5.43 -10.25
CA VAL A 131 -5.68 4.00 -10.22
C VAL A 131 -4.98 3.57 -11.50
N VAL A 132 -5.51 3.94 -12.67
CA VAL A 132 -4.89 3.63 -13.97
C VAL A 132 -3.51 4.27 -14.10
N CYS A 133 -3.34 5.53 -13.69
CA CYS A 133 -2.05 6.22 -13.72
C CYS A 133 -1.03 5.53 -12.79
N VAL A 134 -1.43 5.12 -11.60
CA VAL A 134 -0.57 4.39 -10.66
C VAL A 134 -0.16 3.03 -11.24
N MET A 135 -1.07 2.29 -11.86
CA MET A 135 -0.76 1.02 -12.53
C MET A 135 0.29 1.19 -13.63
N ILE A 136 0.11 2.21 -14.49
CA ILE A 136 1.08 2.54 -15.56
C ILE A 136 2.43 2.90 -14.95
N TYR A 137 2.45 3.72 -13.90
CA TYR A 137 3.67 4.14 -13.21
C TYR A 137 4.42 2.95 -12.63
N VAL A 138 3.74 2.05 -11.90
CA VAL A 138 4.35 0.84 -11.32
C VAL A 138 4.91 -0.06 -12.42
N GLY A 139 4.15 -0.31 -13.50
CA GLY A 139 4.61 -1.11 -14.63
C GLY A 139 5.84 -0.51 -15.35
N CYS A 140 5.91 0.83 -15.47
CA CYS A 140 7.10 1.52 -16.01
C CYS A 140 8.30 1.39 -15.07
N GLN A 141 8.08 1.52 -13.76
CA GLN A 141 9.12 1.40 -12.75
C GLN A 141 9.74 -0.01 -12.74
N GLU A 142 8.92 -1.06 -12.84
CA GLU A 142 9.39 -2.44 -12.91
C GLU A 142 10.22 -2.72 -14.16
N LYS A 143 9.77 -2.24 -15.33
CA LYS A 143 10.55 -2.33 -16.58
C LYS A 143 11.90 -1.62 -16.49
N TYR A 144 11.92 -0.44 -15.85
CA TYR A 144 13.17 0.31 -15.66
C TYR A 144 14.14 -0.45 -14.75
N LEU A 145 13.65 -0.97 -13.61
CA LEU A 145 14.46 -1.77 -12.69
C LEU A 145 14.98 -3.07 -13.31
N ALA A 146 14.18 -3.72 -14.17
CA ALA A 146 14.61 -4.91 -14.91
C ALA A 146 15.74 -4.60 -15.90
N LYS A 147 15.79 -3.38 -16.49
CA LYS A 147 16.89 -2.93 -17.34
C LYS A 147 18.19 -2.63 -16.58
N LEU A 148 18.07 -2.14 -15.33
CA LEU A 148 19.25 -1.84 -14.50
C LEU A 148 19.92 -3.09 -13.92
N LYS A 149 19.21 -4.22 -13.88
CA LYS A 149 19.72 -5.52 -13.40
C LYS A 149 20.41 -6.35 -14.48
N LYS A 150 20.35 -5.94 -15.75
CA LYS A 150 21.09 -6.52 -16.87
C LYS A 150 22.41 -5.79 -17.08
#